data_5299aed50b9c80b4c438ffb7caa4057d
#
_entry.id   5299aed50b9c80b4c438ffb7caa4057d
#
_cell.length_a   1.000
_cell.length_b   1.000
_cell.length_c   1.000
_cell.angle_alpha   90.00
_cell.angle_beta   90.00
_cell.angle_gamma   90.00
#
_symmetry.space_group_name_H-M   'P 1'
#
loop_
_entity.id
_entity.type
_entity.pdbx_description
1 polymer ?
#
loop_
_entity_poly.entity_id
_entity_poly.type
_entity_poly.pdbx_seq_one_letter_code
_entity_poly.pdbx_strand_id
1 'polypeptide(L)'
;MVKFILKRIGTMIIAMFMIILITFTLMHSIPGGPFTNTKGVPEEVTQAMEAKYGLDQPMPVQFVKYLGSLLHGDFGSSYKYTGKTVNDFIATGAPVSAKLGLVTLVFVLLTSIPMGILAALKNGKWQDMLLMAIATIGVTIPSFVIASMLIYVFSFKLNVLPTFGLDSWKSYILPVIAMGGYSVSYLARLMRSSLLEVMGQDYIRTARAKGLTEFAVVTKHALRNALIPVITVLGPTVAGLLTGSFVVEKIFAIPGIGYYFVNSVTQRDYTTIMGVTIFFAAFLMAMVLLVDIFYCLIDPRIKFDA
;
A
#
# COMPACT_ATOMS: atom_id res chain seq x y z
N MET A 1 -11.34 -4.48 -25.21
CA MET A 1 -11.68 -4.23 -23.79
C MET A 1 -12.19 -5.49 -23.09
N VAL A 2 -13.31 -6.11 -23.49
CA VAL A 2 -13.88 -7.31 -22.82
C VAL A 2 -12.85 -8.46 -22.72
N LYS A 3 -12.19 -8.82 -23.84
CA LYS A 3 -11.17 -9.89 -23.86
C LYS A 3 -10.00 -9.58 -22.90
N PHE A 4 -9.56 -8.33 -22.81
CA PHE A 4 -8.53 -7.89 -21.88
C PHE A 4 -8.98 -8.08 -20.42
N ILE A 5 -10.18 -7.60 -20.07
CA ILE A 5 -10.73 -7.73 -18.70
C ILE A 5 -10.87 -9.21 -18.31
N LEU A 6 -11.40 -10.05 -19.20
CA LEU A 6 -11.55 -11.48 -18.95
C LEU A 6 -10.18 -12.18 -18.74
N LYS A 7 -9.17 -11.85 -19.57
CA LYS A 7 -7.81 -12.38 -19.38
C LYS A 7 -7.23 -11.92 -18.04
N ARG A 8 -7.42 -10.63 -17.68
CA ARG A 8 -6.95 -10.07 -16.42
C ARG A 8 -7.60 -10.76 -15.22
N ILE A 9 -8.93 -10.93 -15.24
CA ILE A 9 -9.66 -11.67 -14.20
C ILE A 9 -9.14 -13.12 -14.10
N GLY A 10 -8.93 -13.80 -15.22
CA GLY A 10 -8.39 -15.16 -15.24
C GLY A 10 -7.00 -15.24 -14.58
N THR A 11 -6.09 -14.31 -14.91
CA THR A 11 -4.76 -14.25 -14.26
C THR A 11 -4.86 -13.93 -12.77
N MET A 12 -5.81 -13.07 -12.35
CA MET A 12 -6.05 -12.75 -10.94
C MET A 12 -6.57 -13.95 -10.15
N ILE A 13 -7.47 -14.75 -10.74
CA ILE A 13 -7.97 -15.97 -10.10
C ILE A 13 -6.83 -16.98 -9.88
N ILE A 14 -5.97 -17.18 -10.89
CA ILE A 14 -4.81 -18.07 -10.77
C ILE A 14 -3.84 -17.55 -9.71
N ALA A 15 -3.54 -16.26 -9.74
CA ALA A 15 -2.65 -15.64 -8.74
C ALA A 15 -3.24 -15.75 -7.32
N MET A 16 -4.55 -15.51 -7.16
CA MET A 16 -5.23 -15.66 -5.88
C MET A 16 -5.16 -17.09 -5.35
N PHE A 17 -5.44 -18.07 -6.20
CA PHE A 17 -5.31 -19.48 -5.82
C PHE A 17 -3.89 -19.82 -5.36
N MET A 18 -2.88 -19.35 -6.09
CA MET A 18 -1.48 -19.56 -5.72
C MET A 18 -1.14 -18.89 -4.38
N ILE A 19 -1.63 -17.68 -4.13
CA ILE A 19 -1.42 -16.98 -2.85
C ILE A 19 -2.06 -17.76 -1.71
N ILE A 20 -3.30 -18.24 -1.87
CA ILE A 20 -3.99 -19.05 -0.86
C ILE A 20 -3.20 -20.32 -0.58
N LEU A 21 -2.79 -21.05 -1.62
CA LEU A 21 -2.04 -22.31 -1.51
C LEU A 21 -0.70 -22.11 -0.80
N ILE A 22 0.06 -21.11 -1.25
CA ILE A 22 1.39 -20.83 -0.67
C ILE A 22 1.25 -20.39 0.78
N THR A 23 0.34 -19.46 1.08
CA THR A 23 0.16 -18.95 2.45
C THR A 23 -0.32 -20.05 3.39
N PHE A 24 -1.26 -20.89 2.95
CA PHE A 24 -1.73 -22.04 3.71
C PHE A 24 -0.59 -23.02 3.99
N THR A 25 0.16 -23.42 2.95
CA THR A 25 1.28 -24.35 3.09
C THR A 25 2.36 -23.81 4.02
N LEU A 26 2.74 -22.54 3.86
CA LEU A 26 3.73 -21.90 4.72
C LEU A 26 3.29 -21.90 6.18
N MET A 27 2.03 -21.54 6.49
CA MET A 27 1.55 -21.50 7.88
C MET A 27 1.54 -22.91 8.52
N HIS A 28 1.20 -23.94 7.75
CA HIS A 28 1.22 -25.33 8.27
C HIS A 28 2.62 -25.96 8.29
N SER A 29 3.60 -25.36 7.62
CA SER A 29 5.00 -25.81 7.64
C SER A 29 5.81 -25.27 8.82
N ILE A 30 5.25 -24.31 9.57
CA ILE A 30 5.93 -23.71 10.73
C ILE A 30 5.96 -24.72 11.90
N PRO A 31 7.15 -25.11 12.38
CA PRO A 31 7.25 -26.07 13.49
C PRO A 31 6.54 -25.57 14.75
N GLY A 32 5.84 -26.48 15.43
CA GLY A 32 5.24 -26.24 16.73
C GLY A 32 3.79 -25.77 16.72
N GLY A 33 3.18 -25.56 15.55
CA GLY A 33 1.76 -25.19 15.44
C GLY A 33 1.36 -23.86 16.12
N PRO A 34 0.09 -23.45 16.05
CA PRO A 34 -0.38 -22.19 16.61
C PRO A 34 -0.50 -22.17 18.14
N PHE A 35 -0.60 -23.34 18.79
CA PHE A 35 -0.89 -23.44 20.23
C PHE A 35 0.31 -23.82 21.11
N THR A 36 1.45 -24.24 20.55
CA THR A 36 2.61 -24.77 21.29
C THR A 36 3.38 -23.75 22.14
N ASN A 37 3.24 -22.46 21.89
CA ASN A 37 3.94 -21.43 22.68
C ASN A 37 3.21 -20.98 23.95
N THR A 38 2.10 -21.59 24.29
CA THR A 38 1.36 -21.26 25.51
C THR A 38 2.00 -22.06 26.67
N LYS A 39 3.06 -21.50 27.27
CA LYS A 39 3.71 -22.13 28.45
C LYS A 39 2.67 -22.46 29.52
N GLY A 40 2.60 -23.73 29.93
CA GLY A 40 1.73 -24.17 31.01
C GLY A 40 0.34 -24.65 30.57
N VAL A 41 0.02 -24.76 29.28
CA VAL A 41 -1.22 -25.40 28.82
C VAL A 41 -1.02 -26.92 28.78
N PRO A 42 -1.86 -27.71 29.46
CA PRO A 42 -1.82 -29.17 29.36
C PRO A 42 -2.01 -29.65 27.91
N GLU A 43 -1.38 -30.77 27.58
CA GLU A 43 -1.42 -31.33 26.22
C GLU A 43 -2.87 -31.67 25.77
N GLU A 44 -3.70 -32.14 26.72
CA GLU A 44 -5.12 -32.41 26.47
C GLU A 44 -5.90 -31.17 26.00
N VAL A 45 -5.60 -30.00 26.57
CA VAL A 45 -6.26 -28.75 26.16
C VAL A 45 -5.78 -28.33 24.75
N THR A 46 -4.50 -28.54 24.45
CA THR A 46 -3.96 -28.26 23.11
C THR A 46 -4.61 -29.15 22.08
N GLN A 47 -4.74 -30.46 22.32
CA GLN A 47 -5.43 -31.39 21.43
C GLN A 47 -6.92 -31.03 21.24
N ALA A 48 -7.61 -30.65 22.32
CA ALA A 48 -8.99 -30.18 22.23
C ALA A 48 -9.14 -28.90 21.37
N MET A 49 -8.17 -27.98 21.47
CA MET A 49 -8.14 -26.79 20.60
C MET A 49 -7.86 -27.16 19.15
N GLU A 50 -6.90 -28.04 18.87
CA GLU A 50 -6.60 -28.50 17.52
C GLU A 50 -7.81 -29.20 16.87
N ALA A 51 -8.50 -30.08 17.61
CA ALA A 51 -9.73 -30.73 17.16
C ALA A 51 -10.85 -29.72 16.88
N LYS A 52 -11.01 -28.70 17.76
CA LYS A 52 -12.01 -27.64 17.59
C LYS A 52 -11.83 -26.87 16.28
N TYR A 53 -10.59 -26.62 15.88
CA TYR A 53 -10.27 -25.90 14.65
C TYR A 53 -9.98 -26.81 13.46
N GLY A 54 -10.10 -28.15 13.64
CA GLY A 54 -9.89 -29.15 12.60
C GLY A 54 -8.46 -29.30 12.14
N LEU A 55 -7.50 -28.92 12.99
CA LEU A 55 -6.06 -29.02 12.71
C LEU A 55 -5.54 -30.47 12.87
N ASP A 56 -6.32 -31.34 13.46
CA ASP A 56 -6.13 -32.79 13.57
C ASP A 56 -6.36 -33.54 12.24
N GLN A 57 -6.97 -32.89 11.26
CA GLN A 57 -7.31 -33.50 9.96
C GLN A 57 -6.11 -33.46 9.00
N PRO A 58 -6.08 -34.36 7.97
CA PRO A 58 -5.07 -34.28 6.92
C PRO A 58 -5.04 -32.92 6.22
N MET A 59 -3.85 -32.38 5.94
CA MET A 59 -3.64 -31.07 5.29
C MET A 59 -4.53 -30.82 4.05
N PRO A 60 -4.72 -31.78 3.10
CA PRO A 60 -5.59 -31.52 1.95
C PRO A 60 -7.06 -31.27 2.34
N VAL A 61 -7.52 -31.94 3.39
CA VAL A 61 -8.89 -31.76 3.91
C VAL A 61 -9.06 -30.38 4.54
N GLN A 62 -8.08 -29.95 5.34
CA GLN A 62 -8.06 -28.60 5.91
C GLN A 62 -8.05 -27.53 4.81
N PHE A 63 -7.23 -27.70 3.77
CA PHE A 63 -7.15 -26.78 2.64
C PHE A 63 -8.47 -26.64 1.90
N VAL A 64 -9.11 -27.77 1.54
CA VAL A 64 -10.42 -27.76 0.85
C VAL A 64 -11.50 -27.09 1.69
N LYS A 65 -11.56 -27.39 3.00
CA LYS A 65 -12.49 -26.72 3.92
C LYS A 65 -12.25 -25.22 3.99
N TYR A 66 -10.99 -24.79 4.15
CA TYR A 66 -10.62 -23.38 4.18
C TYR A 66 -10.99 -22.67 2.87
N LEU A 67 -10.71 -23.29 1.73
CA LEU A 67 -11.10 -22.76 0.41
C LEU A 67 -12.63 -22.62 0.29
N GLY A 68 -13.37 -23.61 0.79
CA GLY A 68 -14.84 -23.54 0.86
C GLY A 68 -15.34 -22.36 1.70
N SER A 69 -14.76 -22.14 2.88
CA SER A 69 -15.11 -20.99 3.74
C SER A 69 -14.83 -19.66 3.03
N LEU A 70 -13.67 -19.54 2.38
CA LEU A 70 -13.29 -18.32 1.63
C LEU A 70 -14.28 -17.99 0.50
N LEU A 71 -14.81 -19.01 -0.20
CA LEU A 71 -15.83 -18.81 -1.24
C LEU A 71 -17.15 -18.25 -0.70
N HIS A 72 -17.43 -18.43 0.59
CA HIS A 72 -18.57 -17.83 1.29
C HIS A 72 -18.22 -16.50 1.99
N GLY A 73 -17.01 -15.98 1.79
CA GLY A 73 -16.54 -14.74 2.42
C GLY A 73 -16.17 -14.88 3.88
N ASP A 74 -16.02 -16.11 4.37
CA ASP A 74 -15.55 -16.39 5.74
C ASP A 74 -14.05 -16.65 5.72
N PHE A 75 -13.27 -15.71 6.31
CA PHE A 75 -11.81 -15.82 6.44
C PHE A 75 -11.39 -16.63 7.67
N GLY A 76 -12.33 -17.12 8.47
CA GLY A 76 -12.11 -17.97 9.63
C GLY A 76 -12.08 -17.23 10.96
N SER A 77 -12.02 -18.00 12.05
CA SER A 77 -11.94 -17.48 13.41
C SER A 77 -10.50 -17.33 13.87
N SER A 78 -10.21 -16.27 14.61
CA SER A 78 -8.90 -16.09 15.24
C SER A 78 -8.58 -17.21 16.24
N TYR A 79 -7.36 -17.73 16.19
CA TYR A 79 -6.88 -18.71 17.18
C TYR A 79 -6.48 -18.08 18.52
N LYS A 80 -6.28 -16.77 18.56
CA LYS A 80 -5.79 -16.04 19.73
C LYS A 80 -6.84 -15.17 20.41
N TYR A 81 -7.78 -14.63 19.65
CA TYR A 81 -8.83 -13.74 20.17
C TYR A 81 -10.16 -14.48 20.20
N THR A 82 -10.50 -15.08 21.34
CA THR A 82 -11.76 -15.81 21.51
C THR A 82 -12.97 -14.96 21.12
N GLY A 83 -13.83 -15.50 20.28
CA GLY A 83 -15.05 -14.82 19.82
C GLY A 83 -14.81 -13.74 18.76
N LYS A 84 -13.59 -13.64 18.22
CA LYS A 84 -13.27 -12.75 17.09
C LYS A 84 -13.00 -13.55 15.82
N THR A 85 -13.51 -13.06 14.72
CA THR A 85 -13.23 -13.59 13.38
C THR A 85 -12.24 -12.67 12.64
N VAL A 86 -11.60 -13.21 11.60
CA VAL A 86 -10.77 -12.40 10.71
C VAL A 86 -11.60 -11.33 10.00
N ASN A 87 -12.86 -11.65 9.70
CA ASN A 87 -13.82 -10.70 9.13
C ASN A 87 -14.03 -9.47 10.03
N ASP A 88 -14.05 -9.65 11.38
CA ASP A 88 -14.14 -8.53 12.33
C ASP A 88 -12.91 -7.62 12.25
N PHE A 89 -11.70 -8.21 12.15
CA PHE A 89 -10.48 -7.43 12.00
C PHE A 89 -10.41 -6.68 10.68
N ILE A 90 -10.88 -7.31 9.59
CA ILE A 90 -10.97 -6.66 8.29
C ILE A 90 -11.99 -5.52 8.34
N ALA A 91 -13.20 -5.76 8.86
CA ALA A 91 -14.26 -4.76 8.93
C ALA A 91 -13.87 -3.53 9.76
N THR A 92 -13.12 -3.73 10.85
CA THR A 92 -12.67 -2.64 11.71
C THR A 92 -11.40 -1.97 11.23
N GLY A 93 -10.43 -2.73 10.75
CA GLY A 93 -9.10 -2.23 10.39
C GLY A 93 -9.00 -1.67 8.97
N ALA A 94 -9.67 -2.28 7.98
CA ALA A 94 -9.55 -1.84 6.59
C ALA A 94 -10.02 -0.39 6.35
N PRO A 95 -11.13 0.09 6.93
CA PRO A 95 -11.52 1.50 6.81
C PRO A 95 -10.49 2.46 7.41
N VAL A 96 -9.82 2.07 8.49
CA VAL A 96 -8.78 2.90 9.14
C VAL A 96 -7.56 3.01 8.24
N SER A 97 -7.06 1.87 7.71
CA SER A 97 -5.93 1.85 6.77
C SER A 97 -6.26 2.60 5.49
N ALA A 98 -7.46 2.42 4.92
CA ALA A 98 -7.90 3.12 3.72
C ALA A 98 -7.98 4.64 3.93
N LYS A 99 -8.50 5.10 5.07
CA LYS A 99 -8.54 6.52 5.42
C LYS A 99 -7.14 7.11 5.55
N LEU A 100 -6.23 6.43 6.26
CA LEU A 100 -4.84 6.85 6.35
C LEU A 100 -4.17 6.89 4.97
N GLY A 101 -4.38 5.85 4.16
CA GLY A 101 -3.88 5.76 2.80
C GLY A 101 -4.38 6.88 1.90
N LEU A 102 -5.67 7.25 2.00
CA LEU A 102 -6.26 8.35 1.23
C LEU A 102 -5.64 9.70 1.61
N VAL A 103 -5.50 9.97 2.91
CA VAL A 103 -4.84 11.21 3.39
C VAL A 103 -3.39 11.26 2.92
N THR A 104 -2.69 10.10 2.97
CA THR A 104 -1.32 9.99 2.46
C THR A 104 -1.24 10.22 0.96
N LEU A 105 -2.19 9.70 0.18
CA LEU A 105 -2.26 9.94 -1.26
C LEU A 105 -2.40 11.43 -1.60
N VAL A 106 -3.31 12.12 -0.90
CA VAL A 106 -3.49 13.58 -1.08
C VAL A 106 -2.20 14.32 -0.76
N PHE A 107 -1.54 13.99 0.35
CA PHE A 107 -0.25 14.56 0.72
C PHE A 107 0.83 14.28 -0.35
N VAL A 108 0.91 13.05 -0.84
CA VAL A 108 1.87 12.65 -1.88
C VAL A 108 1.67 13.48 -3.15
N LEU A 109 0.44 13.62 -3.64
CA LEU A 109 0.15 14.38 -4.86
C LEU A 109 0.43 15.86 -4.69
N LEU A 110 -0.03 16.47 -3.59
CA LEU A 110 0.16 17.89 -3.31
C LEU A 110 1.63 18.27 -3.07
N THR A 111 2.47 17.30 -2.68
CA THR A 111 3.89 17.55 -2.42
C THR A 111 4.76 17.20 -3.63
N SER A 112 4.57 16.00 -4.22
CA SER A 112 5.47 15.49 -5.27
C SER A 112 5.34 16.25 -6.58
N ILE A 113 4.11 16.60 -7.01
CA ILE A 113 3.89 17.27 -8.29
C ILE A 113 4.51 18.67 -8.29
N PRO A 114 4.19 19.57 -7.33
CA PRO A 114 4.84 20.88 -7.27
C PRO A 114 6.37 20.79 -7.09
N MET A 115 6.83 19.84 -6.26
CA MET A 115 8.25 19.61 -6.03
C MET A 115 8.99 19.25 -7.34
N GLY A 116 8.42 18.32 -8.14
CA GLY A 116 8.97 17.93 -9.43
C GLY A 116 8.95 19.05 -10.46
N ILE A 117 7.85 19.81 -10.51
CA ILE A 117 7.74 21.00 -11.41
C ILE A 117 8.78 22.05 -11.06
N LEU A 118 8.89 22.41 -9.77
CA LEU A 118 9.86 23.41 -9.31
C LEU A 118 11.31 22.98 -9.60
N ALA A 119 11.64 21.71 -9.36
CA ALA A 119 12.94 21.15 -9.66
C ALA A 119 13.25 21.22 -11.17
N ALA A 120 12.29 20.87 -12.05
CA ALA A 120 12.47 20.96 -13.49
C ALA A 120 12.67 22.41 -13.97
N LEU A 121 11.85 23.35 -13.50
CA LEU A 121 11.95 24.77 -13.88
C LEU A 121 13.22 25.44 -13.37
N LYS A 122 13.83 24.91 -12.32
CA LYS A 122 15.08 25.38 -11.74
C LYS A 122 16.25 24.42 -12.02
N ASN A 123 16.14 23.64 -13.10
CA ASN A 123 17.13 22.63 -13.48
C ASN A 123 18.56 23.14 -13.38
N GLY A 124 19.42 22.38 -12.68
CA GLY A 124 20.83 22.70 -12.43
C GLY A 124 21.09 23.81 -11.42
N LYS A 125 20.05 24.43 -10.83
CA LYS A 125 20.19 25.44 -9.78
C LYS A 125 20.13 24.79 -8.39
N TRP A 126 20.51 25.55 -7.34
CA TRP A 126 20.52 25.07 -5.96
C TRP A 126 19.16 24.55 -5.48
N GLN A 127 18.04 25.12 -5.96
CA GLN A 127 16.69 24.67 -5.63
C GLN A 127 16.44 23.26 -6.16
N ASP A 128 16.86 22.96 -7.39
CA ASP A 128 16.75 21.62 -7.98
C ASP A 128 17.58 20.63 -7.16
N MET A 129 18.82 20.96 -6.85
CA MET A 129 19.71 20.11 -6.05
C MET A 129 19.12 19.82 -4.66
N LEU A 130 18.57 20.84 -3.97
CA LEU A 130 17.96 20.68 -2.66
C LEU A 130 16.71 19.76 -2.71
N LEU A 131 15.80 20.02 -3.66
CA LEU A 131 14.57 19.22 -3.81
C LEU A 131 14.90 17.77 -4.17
N MET A 132 15.88 17.55 -5.02
CA MET A 132 16.32 16.19 -5.39
C MET A 132 17.08 15.50 -4.25
N ALA A 133 17.82 16.22 -3.43
CA ALA A 133 18.44 15.68 -2.21
C ALA A 133 17.37 15.22 -1.21
N ILE A 134 16.32 16.02 -0.97
CA ILE A 134 15.19 15.64 -0.13
C ILE A 134 14.48 14.41 -0.70
N ALA A 135 14.24 14.38 -2.03
CA ALA A 135 13.67 13.21 -2.69
C ALA A 135 14.56 11.96 -2.56
N THR A 136 15.87 12.10 -2.55
CA THR A 136 16.79 10.97 -2.36
C THR A 136 16.66 10.38 -0.96
N ILE A 137 16.53 11.20 0.06
CA ILE A 137 16.32 10.76 1.45
C ILE A 137 15.10 9.86 1.57
N GLY A 138 13.96 10.27 0.99
CA GLY A 138 12.70 9.51 1.09
C GLY A 138 12.71 8.16 0.36
N VAL A 139 13.59 7.94 -0.62
CA VAL A 139 13.79 6.64 -1.29
C VAL A 139 14.82 5.78 -0.56
N THR A 140 15.87 6.42 -0.02
CA THR A 140 17.01 5.71 0.56
C THR A 140 16.73 5.21 1.98
N ILE A 141 16.01 6.01 2.77
CA ILE A 141 15.75 5.67 4.17
C ILE A 141 14.46 4.85 4.27
N PRO A 142 14.49 3.65 4.89
CA PRO A 142 13.29 2.86 5.13
C PRO A 142 12.23 3.62 5.93
N SER A 143 10.95 3.41 5.60
CA SER A 143 9.83 4.14 6.21
C SER A 143 9.76 4.00 7.74
N PHE A 144 10.16 2.85 8.29
CA PHE A 144 10.19 2.63 9.74
C PHE A 144 11.27 3.45 10.45
N VAL A 145 12.40 3.70 9.78
CA VAL A 145 13.45 4.58 10.31
C VAL A 145 12.95 6.01 10.29
N ILE A 146 12.35 6.46 9.19
CA ILE A 146 11.73 7.79 9.10
C ILE A 146 10.68 7.95 10.19
N ALA A 147 9.78 6.97 10.37
CA ALA A 147 8.75 6.99 11.41
C ALA A 147 9.35 7.17 12.81
N SER A 148 10.37 6.37 13.15
CA SER A 148 11.05 6.43 14.45
C SER A 148 11.76 7.77 14.67
N MET A 149 12.42 8.31 13.64
CA MET A 149 13.08 9.62 13.72
C MET A 149 12.05 10.76 13.90
N LEU A 150 10.92 10.70 13.18
CA LEU A 150 9.85 11.69 13.31
C LEU A 150 9.24 11.68 14.71
N ILE A 151 8.97 10.50 15.28
CA ILE A 151 8.50 10.36 16.67
C ILE A 151 9.53 10.95 17.63
N TYR A 152 10.79 10.57 17.48
CA TYR A 152 11.85 11.06 18.36
C TYR A 152 11.96 12.58 18.35
N VAL A 153 11.96 13.20 17.17
CA VAL A 153 12.11 14.65 17.04
C VAL A 153 10.83 15.39 17.45
N PHE A 154 9.70 15.07 16.82
CA PHE A 154 8.48 15.88 16.93
C PHE A 154 7.59 15.54 18.12
N SER A 155 7.58 14.27 18.54
CA SER A 155 6.78 13.85 19.69
C SER A 155 7.59 13.88 20.98
N PHE A 156 8.81 13.30 20.99
CA PHE A 156 9.59 13.19 22.22
C PHE A 156 10.41 14.45 22.55
N LYS A 157 11.19 14.98 21.58
CA LYS A 157 12.06 16.14 21.83
C LYS A 157 11.31 17.47 21.85
N LEU A 158 10.47 17.71 20.83
CA LEU A 158 9.75 18.98 20.67
C LEU A 158 8.38 18.96 21.32
N ASN A 159 7.81 17.81 21.58
CA ASN A 159 6.48 17.60 22.18
C ASN A 159 5.35 18.40 21.49
N VAL A 160 5.41 18.49 20.14
CA VAL A 160 4.45 19.28 19.33
C VAL A 160 3.42 18.43 18.61
N LEU A 161 3.71 17.13 18.38
CA LEU A 161 2.84 16.18 17.68
C LEU A 161 2.62 14.92 18.50
N PRO A 162 1.41 14.31 18.42
CA PRO A 162 1.10 13.06 19.11
C PRO A 162 1.96 11.90 18.57
N THR A 163 2.27 10.95 19.46
CA THR A 163 3.05 9.76 19.12
C THR A 163 2.20 8.66 18.51
N PHE A 164 0.96 8.46 19.00
CA PHE A 164 0.13 7.30 18.68
C PHE A 164 -1.29 7.67 18.29
N GLY A 165 -1.97 6.73 17.61
CA GLY A 165 -3.39 6.83 17.25
C GLY A 165 -3.68 7.74 16.08
N LEU A 166 -4.98 7.99 15.85
CA LEU A 166 -5.52 8.88 14.81
C LEU A 166 -6.67 9.76 15.36
N ASP A 167 -6.62 10.14 16.63
CA ASP A 167 -7.72 10.82 17.31
C ASP A 167 -7.88 12.28 16.90
N SER A 168 -6.85 12.88 16.33
CA SER A 168 -6.85 14.27 15.87
C SER A 168 -6.18 14.40 14.50
N TRP A 169 -6.42 15.53 13.81
CA TRP A 169 -5.73 15.81 12.55
C TRP A 169 -4.18 15.84 12.70
N LYS A 170 -3.68 16.26 13.87
CA LYS A 170 -2.24 16.28 14.18
C LYS A 170 -1.64 14.88 14.22
N SER A 171 -2.43 13.88 14.63
CA SER A 171 -1.98 12.47 14.68
C SER A 171 -1.74 11.86 13.30
N TYR A 172 -2.29 12.45 12.22
CA TYR A 172 -2.04 12.01 10.85
C TYR A 172 -0.68 12.47 10.30
N ILE A 173 -0.10 13.57 10.82
CA ILE A 173 1.06 14.22 10.21
C ILE A 173 2.25 13.27 10.10
N LEU A 174 2.67 12.69 11.22
CA LEU A 174 3.87 11.83 11.26
C LEU A 174 3.67 10.52 10.47
N PRO A 175 2.57 9.77 10.65
CA PRO A 175 2.31 8.58 9.84
C PRO A 175 2.25 8.85 8.34
N VAL A 176 1.60 9.95 7.92
CA VAL A 176 1.47 10.35 6.51
C VAL A 176 2.82 10.66 5.89
N ILE A 177 3.69 11.40 6.59
CA ILE A 177 5.05 11.69 6.11
C ILE A 177 5.87 10.40 5.99
N ALA A 178 5.84 9.54 7.01
CA ALA A 178 6.58 8.28 7.02
C ALA A 178 6.12 7.33 5.92
N MET A 179 4.81 7.21 5.70
CA MET A 179 4.21 6.32 4.70
C MET A 179 4.36 6.89 3.28
N GLY A 180 4.20 8.21 3.12
CA GLY A 180 4.24 8.89 1.83
C GLY A 180 5.64 9.18 1.31
N GLY A 181 6.68 9.14 2.14
CA GLY A 181 8.03 9.60 1.81
C GLY A 181 8.62 8.98 0.55
N TYR A 182 8.51 7.65 0.40
CA TYR A 182 8.93 6.96 -0.82
C TYR A 182 8.16 7.43 -2.06
N SER A 183 6.84 7.49 -1.98
CA SER A 183 5.98 7.86 -3.11
C SER A 183 6.18 9.33 -3.52
N VAL A 184 6.34 10.25 -2.56
CA VAL A 184 6.69 11.65 -2.84
C VAL A 184 8.00 11.72 -3.62
N SER A 185 8.99 11.01 -3.16
CA SER A 185 10.32 11.01 -3.75
C SER A 185 10.35 10.42 -5.16
N TYR A 186 9.64 9.33 -5.36
CA TYR A 186 9.52 8.67 -6.66
C TYR A 186 8.77 9.55 -7.68
N LEU A 187 7.58 10.03 -7.30
CA LEU A 187 6.76 10.86 -8.18
C LEU A 187 7.37 12.22 -8.49
N ALA A 188 8.05 12.85 -7.51
CA ALA A 188 8.73 14.12 -7.74
C ALA A 188 9.85 13.99 -8.77
N ARG A 189 10.65 12.92 -8.70
CA ARG A 189 11.70 12.65 -9.70
C ARG A 189 11.13 12.33 -11.07
N LEU A 190 10.06 11.54 -11.11
CA LEU A 190 9.38 11.21 -12.36
C LEU A 190 8.78 12.47 -13.01
N MET A 191 8.11 13.31 -12.21
CA MET A 191 7.55 14.58 -12.69
C MET A 191 8.64 15.52 -13.22
N ARG A 192 9.77 15.63 -12.50
CA ARG A 192 10.93 16.43 -12.92
C ARG A 192 11.48 15.94 -14.26
N SER A 193 11.77 14.65 -14.41
CA SER A 193 12.34 14.11 -15.64
C SER A 193 11.40 14.25 -16.84
N SER A 194 10.12 13.95 -16.64
CA SER A 194 9.11 14.07 -17.67
C SER A 194 8.90 15.53 -18.11
N LEU A 195 8.87 16.47 -17.16
CA LEU A 195 8.74 17.89 -17.52
C LEU A 195 9.97 18.41 -18.27
N LEU A 196 11.18 18.02 -17.90
CA LEU A 196 12.41 18.38 -18.61
C LEU A 196 12.42 17.85 -20.04
N GLU A 197 12.00 16.62 -20.26
CA GLU A 197 11.88 16.02 -21.58
C GLU A 197 10.87 16.80 -22.45
N VAL A 198 9.70 17.09 -21.92
CA VAL A 198 8.65 17.84 -22.61
C VAL A 198 9.09 19.27 -22.94
N MET A 199 9.80 19.94 -22.03
CA MET A 199 10.29 21.30 -22.25
C MET A 199 11.34 21.42 -23.37
N GLY A 200 11.94 20.28 -23.78
CA GLY A 200 12.86 20.18 -24.92
C GLY A 200 12.17 20.03 -26.29
N GLN A 201 10.86 19.80 -26.36
CA GLN A 201 10.13 19.50 -27.58
C GLN A 201 9.91 20.74 -28.48
N ASP A 202 9.80 20.52 -29.79
CA ASP A 202 9.67 21.60 -30.78
C ASP A 202 8.38 22.42 -30.65
N TYR A 203 7.27 21.80 -30.24
CA TYR A 203 6.03 22.52 -29.99
C TYR A 203 6.11 23.50 -28.82
N ILE A 204 6.98 23.23 -27.84
CA ILE A 204 7.27 24.15 -26.74
C ILE A 204 8.11 25.35 -27.24
N ARG A 205 9.08 25.10 -28.14
CA ARG A 205 9.83 26.17 -28.80
C ARG A 205 8.91 27.06 -29.62
N THR A 206 7.96 26.46 -30.35
CA THR A 206 6.96 27.18 -31.11
C THR A 206 6.06 28.06 -30.22
N ALA A 207 5.63 27.54 -29.08
CA ALA A 207 4.82 28.30 -28.12
C ALA A 207 5.57 29.53 -27.58
N ARG A 208 6.88 29.39 -27.26
CA ARG A 208 7.74 30.51 -26.86
C ARG A 208 7.93 31.53 -28.00
N ALA A 209 8.16 31.05 -29.21
CA ALA A 209 8.31 31.92 -30.38
C ALA A 209 7.03 32.77 -30.72
N LYS A 210 5.84 32.27 -30.31
CA LYS A 210 4.56 33.01 -30.38
C LYS A 210 4.41 34.04 -29.25
N GLY A 211 5.41 34.26 -28.41
CA GLY A 211 5.40 35.26 -27.33
C GLY A 211 4.62 34.85 -26.07
N LEU A 212 4.28 33.58 -25.88
CA LEU A 212 3.62 33.14 -24.68
C LEU A 212 4.56 33.25 -23.46
N THR A 213 4.00 33.66 -22.32
CA THR A 213 4.75 33.69 -21.05
C THR A 213 5.16 32.27 -20.61
N GLU A 214 6.29 32.11 -19.90
CA GLU A 214 6.73 30.81 -19.40
C GLU A 214 5.66 30.11 -18.53
N PHE A 215 4.91 30.86 -17.74
CA PHE A 215 3.78 30.31 -16.99
C PHE A 215 2.72 29.68 -17.90
N ALA A 216 2.35 30.35 -18.99
CA ALA A 216 1.39 29.83 -19.96
C ALA A 216 1.96 28.61 -20.73
N VAL A 217 3.23 28.67 -21.12
CA VAL A 217 3.93 27.56 -21.77
C VAL A 217 3.91 26.33 -20.87
N VAL A 218 4.28 26.47 -19.60
CA VAL A 218 4.31 25.34 -18.64
C VAL A 218 2.92 24.82 -18.39
N THR A 219 1.97 25.66 -17.98
CA THR A 219 0.65 25.21 -17.50
C THR A 219 -0.26 24.70 -18.61
N LYS A 220 -0.24 25.35 -19.80
CA LYS A 220 -1.15 25.00 -20.92
C LYS A 220 -0.56 24.00 -21.91
N HIS A 221 0.78 23.99 -22.09
CA HIS A 221 1.41 23.21 -23.14
C HIS A 221 2.30 22.07 -22.60
N ALA A 222 3.08 22.30 -21.52
CA ALA A 222 4.00 21.30 -21.03
C ALA A 222 3.38 20.33 -20.03
N LEU A 223 2.66 20.81 -19.00
CA LEU A 223 2.17 19.98 -17.90
C LEU A 223 1.24 18.86 -18.37
N ARG A 224 0.38 19.13 -19.35
CA ARG A 224 -0.54 18.11 -19.87
C ARG A 224 0.19 16.86 -20.33
N ASN A 225 1.30 17.00 -21.04
CA ASN A 225 2.08 15.87 -21.54
C ASN A 225 3.04 15.33 -20.47
N ALA A 226 3.59 16.20 -19.64
CA ALA A 226 4.50 15.81 -18.58
C ALA A 226 3.81 15.01 -17.46
N LEU A 227 2.51 15.16 -17.27
CA LEU A 227 1.74 14.38 -16.29
C LEU A 227 1.41 12.96 -16.75
N ILE A 228 1.50 12.62 -18.04
CA ILE A 228 1.13 11.30 -18.54
C ILE A 228 1.90 10.18 -17.83
N PRO A 229 3.24 10.19 -17.73
CA PRO A 229 3.97 9.14 -17.00
C PRO A 229 3.63 9.11 -15.50
N VAL A 230 3.36 10.27 -14.88
CA VAL A 230 2.96 10.36 -13.47
C VAL A 230 1.61 9.69 -13.26
N ILE A 231 0.62 9.99 -14.11
CA ILE A 231 -0.71 9.36 -14.07
C ILE A 231 -0.58 7.84 -14.25
N THR A 232 0.30 7.38 -15.13
CA THR A 232 0.54 5.95 -15.37
C THR A 232 0.97 5.19 -14.12
N VAL A 233 1.79 5.78 -13.27
CA VAL A 233 2.25 5.12 -12.04
C VAL A 233 1.36 5.40 -10.83
N LEU A 234 0.38 6.29 -10.95
CA LEU A 234 -0.55 6.57 -9.84
C LEU A 234 -1.37 5.34 -9.44
N GLY A 235 -1.75 4.50 -10.39
CA GLY A 235 -2.56 3.35 -10.10
C GLY A 235 -1.97 2.39 -9.09
N PRO A 236 -0.80 1.80 -9.36
CA PRO A 236 -0.10 0.98 -8.38
C PRO A 236 0.20 1.74 -7.08
N THR A 237 0.50 3.05 -7.15
CA THR A 237 0.75 3.89 -5.98
C THR A 237 -0.50 4.01 -5.09
N VAL A 238 -1.66 4.28 -5.68
CA VAL A 238 -2.95 4.35 -4.97
C VAL A 238 -3.26 3.00 -4.31
N ALA A 239 -3.14 1.90 -5.07
CA ALA A 239 -3.37 0.56 -4.55
C ALA A 239 -2.46 0.28 -3.33
N GLY A 240 -1.15 0.56 -3.45
CA GLY A 240 -0.20 0.35 -2.36
C GLY A 240 -0.46 1.23 -1.13
N LEU A 241 -0.86 2.48 -1.31
CA LEU A 241 -1.17 3.38 -0.19
C LEU A 241 -2.49 3.02 0.50
N LEU A 242 -3.53 2.61 -0.24
CA LEU A 242 -4.83 2.25 0.33
C LEU A 242 -4.82 0.90 1.06
N THR A 243 -3.93 -0.01 0.69
CA THR A 243 -3.71 -1.25 1.47
C THR A 243 -3.11 -0.98 2.85
N GLY A 244 -2.55 0.23 3.08
CA GLY A 244 -1.90 0.58 4.33
C GLY A 244 -0.45 0.14 4.41
N SER A 245 0.17 0.45 5.53
CA SER A 245 1.55 0.07 5.82
C SER A 245 1.62 -0.72 7.13
N PHE A 246 1.92 -2.00 7.05
CA PHE A 246 2.06 -2.88 8.22
C PHE A 246 2.97 -2.28 9.28
N VAL A 247 4.10 -1.75 8.86
CA VAL A 247 5.14 -1.26 9.76
C VAL A 247 4.78 0.10 10.34
N VAL A 248 4.29 1.03 9.52
CA VAL A 248 3.90 2.39 9.98
C VAL A 248 2.71 2.29 10.93
N GLU A 249 1.67 1.52 10.58
CA GLU A 249 0.52 1.32 11.46
C GLU A 249 0.91 0.71 12.79
N LYS A 250 1.85 -0.26 12.79
CA LYS A 250 2.35 -0.86 14.04
C LYS A 250 3.14 0.13 14.89
N ILE A 251 4.02 0.94 14.29
CA ILE A 251 4.86 1.91 15.01
C ILE A 251 3.99 3.00 15.66
N PHE A 252 3.01 3.52 14.94
CA PHE A 252 2.11 4.56 15.44
C PHE A 252 0.89 4.02 16.20
N ALA A 253 0.84 2.71 16.48
CA ALA A 253 -0.28 2.04 17.15
C ALA A 253 -1.64 2.39 16.52
N ILE A 254 -1.70 2.50 15.19
CA ILE A 254 -2.91 2.77 14.43
C ILE A 254 -3.68 1.46 14.26
N PRO A 255 -4.94 1.33 14.71
CA PRO A 255 -5.69 0.08 14.65
C PRO A 255 -6.20 -0.22 13.25
N GLY A 256 -5.32 -0.18 12.26
CA GLY A 256 -5.55 -0.57 10.89
C GLY A 256 -5.33 -2.06 10.66
N ILE A 257 -5.59 -2.51 9.43
CA ILE A 257 -5.46 -3.93 9.10
C ILE A 257 -4.01 -4.41 9.15
N GLY A 258 -3.05 -3.53 8.85
CA GLY A 258 -1.62 -3.81 8.98
C GLY A 258 -1.19 -4.04 10.42
N TYR A 259 -1.75 -3.30 11.35
CA TYR A 259 -1.52 -3.51 12.78
C TYR A 259 -1.98 -4.90 13.24
N TYR A 260 -3.18 -5.33 12.83
CA TYR A 260 -3.69 -6.67 13.14
C TYR A 260 -2.82 -7.76 12.50
N PHE A 261 -2.36 -7.55 11.26
CA PHE A 261 -1.45 -8.47 10.59
C PHE A 261 -0.14 -8.68 11.38
N VAL A 262 0.56 -7.60 11.74
CA VAL A 262 1.83 -7.71 12.48
C VAL A 262 1.64 -8.36 13.85
N ASN A 263 0.53 -8.04 14.53
CA ASN A 263 0.21 -8.67 15.80
C ASN A 263 -0.06 -10.18 15.65
N SER A 264 -0.80 -10.57 14.59
CA SER A 264 -1.09 -11.98 14.34
C SER A 264 0.18 -12.80 14.05
N VAL A 265 1.15 -12.22 13.33
CA VAL A 265 2.46 -12.86 13.12
C VAL A 265 3.19 -13.07 14.45
N THR A 266 3.24 -12.04 15.30
CA THR A 266 3.90 -12.11 16.61
C THR A 266 3.24 -13.14 17.52
N GLN A 267 1.92 -13.29 17.44
CA GLN A 267 1.13 -14.19 18.28
C GLN A 267 0.94 -15.60 17.65
N ARG A 268 1.43 -15.84 16.44
CA ARG A 268 1.19 -17.08 15.65
C ARG A 268 -0.29 -17.38 15.44
N ASP A 269 -1.08 -16.34 15.16
CA ASP A 269 -2.49 -16.50 14.78
C ASP A 269 -2.58 -16.77 13.28
N TYR A 270 -2.42 -18.04 12.90
CA TYR A 270 -2.30 -18.46 11.50
C TYR A 270 -3.52 -18.09 10.67
N THR A 271 -4.72 -18.23 11.22
CA THR A 271 -5.96 -17.89 10.52
C THR A 271 -5.98 -16.40 10.19
N THR A 272 -5.63 -15.54 11.16
CA THR A 272 -5.59 -14.09 10.93
C THR A 272 -4.49 -13.72 9.93
N ILE A 273 -3.30 -14.34 9.99
CA ILE A 273 -2.24 -14.11 9.00
C ILE A 273 -2.72 -14.47 7.60
N MET A 274 -3.28 -15.68 7.41
CA MET A 274 -3.77 -16.14 6.11
C MET A 274 -4.89 -15.24 5.59
N GLY A 275 -5.92 -15.01 6.39
CA GLY A 275 -7.09 -14.26 5.96
C GLY A 275 -6.77 -12.80 5.63
N VAL A 276 -5.95 -12.12 6.43
CA VAL A 276 -5.51 -10.75 6.13
C VAL A 276 -4.63 -10.71 4.88
N THR A 277 -3.71 -11.67 4.68
CA THR A 277 -2.89 -11.76 3.46
C THR A 277 -3.78 -11.93 2.21
N ILE A 278 -4.76 -12.81 2.26
CA ILE A 278 -5.70 -13.05 1.16
C ILE A 278 -6.54 -11.81 0.88
N PHE A 279 -7.04 -11.15 1.94
CA PHE A 279 -7.76 -9.89 1.81
C PHE A 279 -6.91 -8.80 1.14
N PHE A 280 -5.65 -8.61 1.56
CA PHE A 280 -4.75 -7.66 0.93
C PHE A 280 -4.50 -7.99 -0.54
N ALA A 281 -4.27 -9.25 -0.87
CA ALA A 281 -4.08 -9.67 -2.25
C ALA A 281 -5.32 -9.38 -3.10
N ALA A 282 -6.51 -9.72 -2.60
CA ALA A 282 -7.79 -9.45 -3.27
C ALA A 282 -8.00 -7.94 -3.47
N PHE A 283 -7.77 -7.15 -2.42
CA PHE A 283 -7.93 -5.70 -2.47
C PHE A 283 -6.94 -5.05 -3.44
N LEU A 284 -5.66 -5.43 -3.38
CA LEU A 284 -4.63 -4.94 -4.31
C LEU A 284 -4.99 -5.26 -5.76
N MET A 285 -5.38 -6.51 -6.04
CA MET A 285 -5.78 -6.93 -7.37
C MET A 285 -7.01 -6.15 -7.87
N ALA A 286 -8.03 -5.96 -7.01
CA ALA A 286 -9.20 -5.18 -7.35
C ALA A 286 -8.85 -3.72 -7.67
N MET A 287 -7.97 -3.09 -6.88
CA MET A 287 -7.51 -1.73 -7.12
C MET A 287 -6.70 -1.60 -8.42
N VAL A 288 -5.82 -2.57 -8.70
CA VAL A 288 -5.06 -2.59 -9.96
C VAL A 288 -6.01 -2.76 -11.15
N LEU A 289 -7.01 -3.65 -11.05
CA LEU A 289 -8.02 -3.81 -12.10
C LEU A 289 -8.84 -2.54 -12.34
N LEU A 290 -9.27 -1.87 -11.27
CA LEU A 290 -9.97 -0.58 -11.38
C LEU A 290 -9.12 0.46 -12.11
N VAL A 291 -7.84 0.54 -11.78
CA VAL A 291 -6.91 1.44 -12.44
C VAL A 291 -6.71 1.08 -13.91
N ASP A 292 -6.55 -0.19 -14.24
CA ASP A 292 -6.45 -0.66 -15.63
C ASP A 292 -7.71 -0.27 -16.44
N ILE A 293 -8.90 -0.38 -15.84
CA ILE A 293 -10.17 0.06 -16.46
C ILE A 293 -10.18 1.58 -16.67
N PHE A 294 -9.77 2.36 -15.66
CA PHE A 294 -9.68 3.82 -15.79
C PHE A 294 -8.70 4.24 -16.91
N TYR A 295 -7.57 3.55 -17.03
CA TYR A 295 -6.64 3.79 -18.15
C TYR A 295 -7.28 3.57 -19.51
N CYS A 296 -7.99 2.45 -19.69
CA CYS A 296 -8.70 2.17 -20.93
C CYS A 296 -9.75 3.24 -21.30
N LEU A 297 -10.33 3.91 -20.28
CA LEU A 297 -11.31 4.98 -20.48
C LEU A 297 -10.65 6.32 -20.83
N ILE A 298 -9.47 6.62 -20.28
CA ILE A 298 -8.77 7.91 -20.49
C ILE A 298 -8.00 7.90 -21.80
N ASP A 299 -7.34 6.81 -22.15
CA ASP A 299 -6.60 6.70 -23.41
C ASP A 299 -6.97 5.42 -24.18
N PRO A 300 -7.95 5.53 -25.11
CA PRO A 300 -8.36 4.41 -25.95
C PRO A 300 -7.28 3.95 -26.95
N ARG A 301 -6.15 4.65 -27.05
CA ARG A 301 -5.01 4.28 -27.92
C ARG A 301 -4.08 3.25 -27.28
N ILE A 302 -4.16 3.06 -25.97
CA ILE A 302 -3.41 2.01 -25.29
C ILE A 302 -4.04 0.67 -25.69
N LYS A 303 -3.55 0.10 -26.80
CA LYS A 303 -3.76 -1.32 -27.10
C LYS A 303 -2.84 -2.09 -26.17
N PHE A 304 -3.41 -2.64 -25.10
CA PHE A 304 -2.73 -3.72 -24.38
C PHE A 304 -2.71 -4.91 -25.34
N ASP A 305 -1.64 -5.03 -26.11
CA ASP A 305 -1.39 -6.22 -26.93
C ASP A 305 -1.34 -7.43 -26.00
N ALA A 306 -2.24 -8.34 -26.32
CA ALA A 306 -2.56 -9.55 -25.55
C ALA A 306 -1.46 -10.57 -25.62
#